data_92c529691cdd1acd5fe91f43721d415e
#
_entry.id   92c529691cdd1acd5fe91f43721d415e
#
_cell.length_a   1.000
_cell.length_b   1.000
_cell.length_c   1.000
_cell.angle_alpha   90.00
_cell.angle_beta   90.00
_cell.angle_gamma   90.00
#
_symmetry.space_group_name_H-M   'P 1'
#
loop_
_entity.id
_entity.type
_entity.pdbx_description
1 polymer ?
#
loop_
_entity_poly.entity_id
_entity_poly.type
_entity_poly.pdbx_seq_one_letter_code
_entity_poly.pdbx_strand_id
1 'polypeptide(L)'
;FRYLPFREAVCLPIWIANNVRIRNLHRGGIKLKGKRSIGLVRLGYHLADSVDIYSVHTIIDIRKRGQLIFTGDAHVGRGALICVKSGILTIGKNFAISGTTSIVCSQSISIGNDVQFSWNTLVMDSDAHIVWDRNGTEYINMQPIVIGDKVWVAANCTLLKGTVIPDNCVIASNSLLNRSYLISNRIIGGIPARELKEIGGWRL
;
A
#
# COMPACT_ATOMS: atom_id res chain seq x y z
N PHE A 1 -1.38 -18.26 15.66
CA PHE A 1 -0.17 -18.91 16.20
C PHE A 1 0.79 -19.44 15.14
N ARG A 2 0.33 -19.79 13.94
CA ARG A 2 1.20 -20.38 12.90
C ARG A 2 2.20 -19.37 12.32
N TYR A 3 1.81 -18.12 12.20
CA TYR A 3 2.55 -17.08 11.46
C TYR A 3 3.11 -15.96 12.33
N LEU A 4 2.54 -15.74 13.51
CA LEU A 4 3.00 -14.78 14.50
C LEU A 4 3.61 -15.48 15.71
N PRO A 5 4.59 -14.84 16.41
CA PRO A 5 5.04 -15.30 17.72
C PRO A 5 3.85 -15.44 18.70
N PHE A 6 3.89 -16.43 19.58
CA PHE A 6 2.80 -16.71 20.52
C PHE A 6 2.38 -15.46 21.33
N ARG A 7 3.36 -14.74 21.89
CA ARG A 7 3.11 -13.51 22.65
C ARG A 7 2.41 -12.40 21.86
N GLU A 8 2.52 -12.42 20.55
CA GLU A 8 1.81 -11.49 19.66
C GLU A 8 0.43 -12.01 19.29
N ALA A 9 0.33 -13.30 19.03
CA ALA A 9 -0.90 -13.93 18.58
C ALA A 9 -2.00 -13.95 19.64
N VAL A 10 -1.64 -14.06 20.93
CA VAL A 10 -2.63 -14.06 22.03
C VAL A 10 -3.44 -12.77 22.15
N CYS A 11 -2.91 -11.65 21.66
CA CYS A 11 -3.64 -10.37 21.63
C CYS A 11 -4.63 -10.28 20.47
N LEU A 12 -4.79 -11.33 19.64
CA LEU A 12 -5.65 -11.34 18.45
C LEU A 12 -5.52 -10.05 17.61
N PRO A 13 -4.29 -9.65 17.26
CA PRO A 13 -4.05 -8.32 16.69
C PRO A 13 -4.51 -8.21 15.23
N ILE A 14 -4.68 -9.32 14.53
CA ILE A 14 -5.12 -9.34 13.12
C ILE A 14 -6.49 -10.00 13.04
N TRP A 15 -7.46 -9.21 12.58
CA TRP A 15 -8.80 -9.69 12.26
C TRP A 15 -8.93 -9.91 10.75
N ILE A 16 -9.46 -11.05 10.37
CA ILE A 16 -9.54 -11.50 8.98
C ILE A 16 -11.00 -11.81 8.66
N ALA A 17 -11.57 -11.09 7.70
CA ALA A 17 -12.92 -11.35 7.22
C ALA A 17 -12.96 -12.63 6.35
N ASN A 18 -14.15 -13.18 6.15
CA ASN A 18 -14.36 -14.46 5.45
C ASN A 18 -13.98 -14.45 3.96
N ASN A 19 -13.90 -13.26 3.35
CA ASN A 19 -13.51 -13.04 1.95
C ASN A 19 -12.00 -12.94 1.72
N VAL A 20 -11.18 -13.05 2.76
CA VAL A 20 -9.72 -12.89 2.64
C VAL A 20 -9.07 -14.22 2.25
N ARG A 21 -8.22 -14.16 1.23
CA ARG A 21 -7.36 -15.27 0.80
C ARG A 21 -5.92 -14.95 1.13
N ILE A 22 -5.34 -15.73 2.04
CA ILE A 22 -3.92 -15.62 2.38
C ILE A 22 -3.14 -16.64 1.54
N ARG A 23 -2.11 -16.16 0.83
CA ARG A 23 -1.26 -16.95 -0.06
C ARG A 23 0.20 -16.83 0.36
N ASN A 24 0.95 -17.92 0.23
CA ASN A 24 2.40 -17.98 0.40
C ASN A 24 2.94 -17.43 1.74
N LEU A 25 2.06 -17.16 2.71
CA LEU A 25 2.47 -16.58 3.99
C LEU A 25 3.36 -17.58 4.75
N HIS A 26 4.52 -17.11 5.19
CA HIS A 26 5.49 -17.85 5.97
C HIS A 26 5.71 -17.20 7.34
N ARG A 27 6.36 -17.92 8.25
CA ARG A 27 6.69 -17.40 9.58
C ARG A 27 7.64 -16.21 9.46
N GLY A 28 7.26 -15.06 10.07
CA GLY A 28 8.00 -13.79 9.97
C GLY A 28 7.70 -12.98 8.72
N GLY A 29 6.80 -13.44 7.83
CA GLY A 29 6.35 -12.70 6.66
C GLY A 29 5.49 -11.49 7.01
N ILE A 30 4.75 -11.53 8.12
CA ILE A 30 4.07 -10.38 8.72
C ILE A 30 4.74 -10.03 10.04
N LYS A 31 5.02 -8.75 10.26
CA LYS A 31 5.57 -8.20 11.50
C LYS A 31 4.70 -7.06 12.01
N LEU A 32 4.45 -7.06 13.31
CA LEU A 32 3.75 -5.97 13.99
C LEU A 32 4.75 -5.24 14.87
N LYS A 33 4.97 -3.95 14.62
CA LYS A 33 5.82 -3.09 15.43
C LYS A 33 4.96 -2.12 16.25
N GLY A 34 5.39 -1.80 17.47
CA GLY A 34 4.68 -0.87 18.35
C GLY A 34 3.70 -1.56 19.32
N LYS A 35 2.77 -0.76 19.88
CA LYS A 35 1.79 -1.24 20.87
C LYS A 35 0.77 -2.16 20.19
N ARG A 36 0.58 -3.34 20.76
CA ARG A 36 -0.37 -4.33 20.26
C ARG A 36 -1.73 -4.15 20.90
N SER A 37 -2.78 -4.24 20.10
CA SER A 37 -4.16 -4.24 20.57
C SER A 37 -4.99 -5.25 19.77
N ILE A 38 -6.12 -5.65 20.35
CA ILE A 38 -7.09 -6.50 19.66
C ILE A 38 -7.55 -5.80 18.38
N GLY A 39 -7.54 -6.51 17.23
CA GLY A 39 -7.99 -5.97 15.96
C GLY A 39 -7.17 -4.79 15.43
N LEU A 40 -5.89 -4.70 15.81
CA LEU A 40 -4.96 -3.67 15.32
C LEU A 40 -4.95 -3.61 13.78
N VAL A 41 -4.93 -4.75 13.12
CA VAL A 41 -4.99 -4.86 11.67
C VAL A 41 -6.26 -5.57 11.28
N ARG A 42 -7.06 -4.96 10.42
CA ARG A 42 -8.32 -5.51 9.90
C ARG A 42 -8.22 -5.75 8.42
N LEU A 43 -8.42 -6.99 7.98
CA LEU A 43 -8.27 -7.40 6.59
C LEU A 43 -9.61 -7.84 6.00
N GLY A 44 -10.00 -7.28 4.87
CA GLY A 44 -11.16 -7.68 4.08
C GLY A 44 -12.50 -7.15 4.60
N TYR A 45 -12.50 -6.21 5.54
CA TYR A 45 -13.73 -5.58 6.01
C TYR A 45 -14.20 -4.50 5.04
N HIS A 46 -15.51 -4.31 4.97
CA HIS A 46 -16.11 -3.32 4.07
C HIS A 46 -15.83 -1.90 4.56
N LEU A 47 -15.41 -1.02 3.64
CA LEU A 47 -15.11 0.39 3.91
C LEU A 47 -15.76 1.36 2.90
N ALA A 48 -16.23 0.87 1.76
CA ALA A 48 -16.73 1.75 0.70
C ALA A 48 -17.85 1.10 -0.09
N ASP A 49 -18.92 1.84 -0.31
CA ASP A 49 -20.12 1.38 -1.05
C ASP A 49 -19.86 1.18 -2.55
N SER A 50 -18.72 1.67 -3.06
CA SER A 50 -18.30 1.48 -4.46
C SER A 50 -17.78 0.09 -4.79
N VAL A 51 -17.73 -0.83 -3.81
CA VAL A 51 -17.21 -2.18 -3.99
C VAL A 51 -18.34 -3.19 -3.81
N ASP A 52 -18.56 -4.03 -4.83
CA ASP A 52 -19.47 -5.18 -4.69
C ASP A 52 -18.88 -6.19 -3.71
N ILE A 53 -19.47 -6.23 -2.52
CA ILE A 53 -18.98 -7.06 -1.41
C ILE A 53 -19.11 -8.56 -1.65
N TYR A 54 -19.93 -8.99 -2.61
CA TYR A 54 -20.20 -10.40 -2.88
C TYR A 54 -19.26 -11.00 -3.93
N SER A 55 -18.75 -10.17 -4.85
CA SER A 55 -17.95 -10.64 -6.00
C SER A 55 -16.43 -10.58 -5.77
N VAL A 56 -15.94 -9.82 -4.78
CA VAL A 56 -14.49 -9.57 -4.63
C VAL A 56 -13.87 -10.24 -3.40
N HIS A 57 -12.62 -10.65 -3.57
CA HIS A 57 -11.80 -11.22 -2.50
C HIS A 57 -10.62 -10.30 -2.19
N THR A 58 -10.33 -10.13 -0.91
CA THR A 58 -9.09 -9.51 -0.47
C THR A 58 -7.98 -10.55 -0.47
N ILE A 59 -6.84 -10.24 -1.06
CA ILE A 59 -5.72 -11.17 -1.20
C ILE A 59 -4.49 -10.62 -0.49
N ILE A 60 -3.90 -11.41 0.40
CA ILE A 60 -2.63 -11.14 1.06
C ILE A 60 -1.65 -12.22 0.62
N ASP A 61 -0.73 -11.87 -0.27
CA ASP A 61 0.29 -12.78 -0.82
C ASP A 61 1.68 -12.36 -0.36
N ILE A 62 2.26 -13.09 0.59
CA ILE A 62 3.59 -12.79 1.14
C ILE A 62 4.54 -13.92 0.78
N ARG A 63 5.36 -13.71 -0.25
CA ARG A 63 6.28 -14.74 -0.75
C ARG A 63 7.52 -14.86 0.12
N LYS A 64 8.27 -15.96 -0.03
CA LYS A 64 9.35 -16.39 0.88
C LYS A 64 10.39 -15.32 1.27
N ARG A 65 10.66 -14.34 0.42
CA ARG A 65 11.61 -13.25 0.69
C ARG A 65 10.92 -11.94 1.06
N GLY A 66 9.59 -11.89 1.01
CA GLY A 66 8.81 -10.70 1.26
C GLY A 66 8.50 -10.51 2.74
N GLN A 67 8.42 -9.26 3.18
CA GLN A 67 7.95 -8.90 4.52
C GLN A 67 6.92 -7.79 4.43
N LEU A 68 5.82 -7.96 5.16
CA LEU A 68 4.79 -6.95 5.40
C LEU A 68 4.90 -6.50 6.85
N ILE A 69 5.20 -5.23 7.06
CA ILE A 69 5.42 -4.64 8.38
C ILE A 69 4.34 -3.61 8.65
N PHE A 70 3.56 -3.80 9.71
CA PHE A 70 2.66 -2.78 10.23
C PHE A 70 3.29 -2.11 11.45
N THR A 71 3.35 -0.78 11.46
CA THR A 71 3.87 -0.01 12.60
C THR A 71 2.76 0.56 13.49
N GLY A 72 1.50 0.36 13.11
CA GLY A 72 0.31 0.76 13.83
C GLY A 72 -0.93 0.06 13.30
N ASP A 73 -2.07 0.66 13.57
CA ASP A 73 -3.37 0.19 13.11
C ASP A 73 -3.53 0.34 11.58
N ALA A 74 -4.20 -0.65 10.99
CA ALA A 74 -4.41 -0.67 9.55
C ALA A 74 -5.75 -1.33 9.21
N HIS A 75 -6.42 -0.76 8.21
CA HIS A 75 -7.64 -1.29 7.66
C HIS A 75 -7.50 -1.53 6.15
N VAL A 76 -7.40 -2.78 5.76
CA VAL A 76 -7.32 -3.20 4.36
C VAL A 76 -8.71 -3.63 3.91
N GLY A 77 -9.35 -2.79 3.10
CA GLY A 77 -10.70 -2.98 2.63
C GLY A 77 -10.89 -4.18 1.70
N ARG A 78 -12.15 -4.48 1.41
CA ARG A 78 -12.55 -5.62 0.58
C ARG A 78 -12.10 -5.45 -0.88
N GLY A 79 -11.63 -6.52 -1.49
CA GLY A 79 -11.12 -6.52 -2.88
C GLY A 79 -9.68 -6.03 -3.03
N ALA A 80 -9.02 -5.60 -1.96
CA ALA A 80 -7.62 -5.21 -2.01
C ALA A 80 -6.68 -6.40 -2.27
N LEU A 81 -5.59 -6.14 -2.99
CA LEU A 81 -4.47 -7.06 -3.17
C LEU A 81 -3.21 -6.48 -2.54
N ILE A 82 -2.65 -7.14 -1.56
CA ILE A 82 -1.29 -6.87 -1.07
C ILE A 82 -0.41 -8.05 -1.45
N CYS A 83 0.52 -7.83 -2.38
CA CYS A 83 1.47 -8.83 -2.84
C CYS A 83 2.90 -8.36 -2.54
N VAL A 84 3.59 -9.03 -1.61
CA VAL A 84 5.00 -8.77 -1.33
C VAL A 84 5.83 -9.92 -1.87
N LYS A 85 6.49 -9.70 -3.02
CA LYS A 85 7.23 -10.74 -3.76
C LYS A 85 8.56 -11.08 -3.09
N SER A 86 9.41 -10.05 -2.87
CA SER A 86 10.77 -10.25 -2.32
C SER A 86 11.26 -9.07 -1.48
N GLY A 87 10.52 -7.97 -1.47
CA GLY A 87 10.88 -6.72 -0.80
C GLY A 87 10.26 -6.56 0.57
N ILE A 88 10.29 -5.33 1.04
CA ILE A 88 9.71 -4.93 2.32
C ILE A 88 8.62 -3.88 2.07
N LEU A 89 7.39 -4.22 2.42
CA LEU A 89 6.29 -3.27 2.50
C LEU A 89 6.10 -2.84 3.95
N THR A 90 6.35 -1.57 4.23
CA THR A 90 6.10 -0.97 5.55
C THR A 90 4.87 -0.08 5.49
N ILE A 91 3.97 -0.25 6.44
CA ILE A 91 2.71 0.50 6.56
C ILE A 91 2.66 1.17 7.93
N GLY A 92 2.46 2.49 7.91
CA GLY A 92 2.33 3.34 9.09
C GLY A 92 1.03 3.11 9.86
N LYS A 93 0.82 3.88 10.93
CA LYS A 93 -0.41 3.87 11.72
C LYS A 93 -1.56 4.57 10.99
N ASN A 94 -2.80 4.26 11.41
CA ASN A 94 -4.03 4.85 10.85
C ASN A 94 -4.10 4.76 9.33
N PHE A 95 -3.70 3.58 8.81
CA PHE A 95 -3.70 3.30 7.38
C PHE A 95 -5.03 2.72 6.94
N ALA A 96 -5.55 3.17 5.79
CA ALA A 96 -6.75 2.58 5.22
C ALA A 96 -6.68 2.41 3.69
N ILE A 97 -7.20 1.27 3.22
CA ILE A 97 -7.59 1.04 1.82
C ILE A 97 -9.08 0.86 1.79
N SER A 98 -9.82 1.71 1.05
CA SER A 98 -11.27 1.60 0.95
C SER A 98 -11.71 0.34 0.20
N GLY A 99 -11.00 -0.06 -0.86
CA GLY A 99 -11.27 -1.30 -1.60
C GLY A 99 -10.45 -1.44 -2.88
N THR A 100 -10.49 -2.57 -3.52
CA THR A 100 -9.96 -2.90 -4.87
C THR A 100 -8.59 -2.27 -5.26
N THR A 101 -7.79 -1.88 -4.29
CA THR A 101 -6.43 -1.34 -4.50
C THR A 101 -5.40 -2.46 -4.48
N SER A 102 -4.45 -2.41 -5.40
CA SER A 102 -3.36 -3.37 -5.52
C SER A 102 -2.03 -2.75 -5.13
N ILE A 103 -1.35 -3.34 -4.14
CA ILE A 103 0.02 -2.97 -3.75
C ILE A 103 0.92 -4.17 -4.06
N VAL A 104 1.86 -3.99 -4.98
CA VAL A 104 2.81 -5.03 -5.42
C VAL A 104 4.22 -4.56 -5.11
N CYS A 105 4.83 -5.17 -4.08
CA CYS A 105 6.16 -4.81 -3.60
C CYS A 105 7.18 -5.88 -3.99
N SER A 106 8.19 -5.48 -4.75
CA SER A 106 9.31 -6.32 -5.17
C SER A 106 10.62 -5.93 -4.50
N GLN A 107 10.83 -4.63 -4.23
CA GLN A 107 12.02 -4.07 -3.60
C GLN A 107 11.70 -3.40 -2.27
N SER A 108 11.00 -2.25 -2.30
CA SER A 108 10.66 -1.51 -1.10
C SER A 108 9.53 -0.53 -1.34
N ILE A 109 8.47 -0.62 -0.54
CA ILE A 109 7.40 0.37 -0.48
C ILE A 109 7.26 0.81 0.97
N SER A 110 7.40 2.11 1.22
CA SER A 110 7.20 2.71 2.54
C SER A 110 6.01 3.64 2.50
N ILE A 111 5.05 3.40 3.38
CA ILE A 111 3.83 4.20 3.52
C ILE A 111 3.82 4.77 4.93
N GLY A 112 3.70 6.08 5.05
CA GLY A 112 3.68 6.83 6.30
C GLY A 112 2.41 6.63 7.11
N ASN A 113 2.23 7.49 8.10
CA ASN A 113 1.07 7.48 8.99
C ASN A 113 -0.10 8.26 8.38
N ASP A 114 -1.33 7.95 8.81
CA ASP A 114 -2.53 8.69 8.39
C ASP A 114 -2.72 8.69 6.87
N VAL A 115 -2.35 7.59 6.20
CA VAL A 115 -2.43 7.46 4.73
C VAL A 115 -3.68 6.70 4.35
N GLN A 116 -4.40 7.25 3.36
CA GLN A 116 -5.62 6.64 2.87
C GLN A 116 -5.60 6.45 1.36
N PHE A 117 -5.97 5.24 0.93
CA PHE A 117 -6.24 4.92 -0.45
C PHE A 117 -7.74 4.75 -0.67
N SER A 118 -8.27 5.42 -1.68
CA SER A 118 -9.60 5.15 -2.19
C SER A 118 -9.62 3.76 -2.86
N TRP A 119 -10.18 3.60 -4.01
CA TRP A 119 -10.32 2.30 -4.71
C TRP A 119 -9.66 2.32 -6.08
N ASN A 120 -9.45 1.13 -6.66
CA ASN A 120 -8.87 0.92 -7.98
C ASN A 120 -7.50 1.57 -8.19
N THR A 121 -6.69 1.64 -7.15
CA THR A 121 -5.34 2.18 -7.24
C THR A 121 -4.32 1.06 -7.40
N LEU A 122 -3.31 1.28 -8.26
CA LEU A 122 -2.15 0.42 -8.39
C LEU A 122 -0.91 1.09 -7.81
N VAL A 123 -0.21 0.39 -6.91
CA VAL A 123 1.10 0.80 -6.39
C VAL A 123 2.09 -0.32 -6.71
N MET A 124 3.12 -0.04 -7.51
CA MET A 124 4.06 -1.06 -7.96
C MET A 124 5.48 -0.50 -8.11
N ASP A 125 6.44 -1.07 -7.37
CA ASP A 125 7.83 -0.62 -7.32
C ASP A 125 8.73 -1.30 -8.38
N SER A 126 8.16 -2.01 -9.34
CA SER A 126 8.89 -2.80 -10.34
C SER A 126 8.12 -2.87 -11.65
N ASP A 127 8.83 -2.81 -12.77
CA ASP A 127 8.26 -3.08 -14.11
C ASP A 127 8.04 -4.58 -14.35
N ALA A 128 8.53 -5.45 -13.48
CA ALA A 128 8.51 -6.90 -13.59
C ALA A 128 9.28 -7.49 -14.79
N HIS A 129 9.72 -6.67 -15.73
CA HIS A 129 10.44 -7.04 -16.94
C HIS A 129 11.73 -6.24 -17.06
N ILE A 130 12.72 -6.81 -17.75
CA ILE A 130 13.95 -6.13 -18.09
C ILE A 130 13.75 -5.49 -19.46
N VAL A 131 14.05 -4.21 -19.55
CA VAL A 131 14.05 -3.42 -20.77
C VAL A 131 15.45 -2.85 -20.97
N TRP A 132 15.95 -2.84 -22.18
CA TRP A 132 17.28 -2.30 -22.52
C TRP A 132 17.20 -1.34 -23.71
N ASP A 133 18.18 -0.46 -23.79
CA ASP A 133 18.34 0.46 -24.91
C ASP A 133 18.96 -0.23 -26.16
N ARG A 134 19.16 0.53 -27.24
CA ARG A 134 19.77 0.02 -28.50
C ARG A 134 21.21 -0.47 -28.33
N ASN A 135 21.90 -0.06 -27.26
CA ASN A 135 23.28 -0.45 -26.97
C ASN A 135 23.34 -1.66 -26.03
N GLY A 136 22.20 -2.21 -25.62
CA GLY A 136 22.13 -3.32 -24.66
C GLY A 136 22.22 -2.91 -23.22
N THR A 137 22.14 -1.62 -22.89
CA THR A 137 22.15 -1.13 -21.50
C THR A 137 20.78 -1.33 -20.88
N GLU A 138 20.71 -2.05 -19.76
CA GLU A 138 19.47 -2.30 -19.05
C GLU A 138 18.98 -1.05 -18.33
N TYR A 139 17.70 -0.74 -18.47
CA TYR A 139 17.05 0.28 -17.65
C TYR A 139 16.79 -0.24 -16.24
N ILE A 140 16.81 0.65 -15.25
CA ILE A 140 16.43 0.33 -13.88
C ILE A 140 14.98 -0.12 -13.86
N ASN A 141 14.75 -1.38 -13.52
CA ASN A 141 13.41 -1.98 -13.51
C ASN A 141 12.72 -1.98 -12.15
N MET A 142 13.44 -1.65 -11.06
CA MET A 142 12.91 -1.55 -9.70
C MET A 142 13.46 -0.29 -9.03
N GLN A 143 12.56 0.48 -8.37
CA GLN A 143 12.95 1.62 -7.55
C GLN A 143 11.96 1.74 -6.38
N PRO A 144 12.42 2.09 -5.16
CA PRO A 144 11.55 2.26 -4.01
C PRO A 144 10.41 3.25 -4.27
N ILE A 145 9.27 3.00 -3.60
CA ILE A 145 8.18 3.97 -3.50
C ILE A 145 8.12 4.46 -2.06
N VAL A 146 8.05 5.77 -1.88
CA VAL A 146 7.93 6.41 -0.56
C VAL A 146 6.69 7.30 -0.56
N ILE A 147 5.79 7.05 0.38
CA ILE A 147 4.60 7.86 0.62
C ILE A 147 4.72 8.41 2.03
N GLY A 148 4.73 9.73 2.16
CA GLY A 148 4.84 10.45 3.42
C GLY A 148 3.62 10.29 4.32
N ASP A 149 3.61 11.05 5.40
CA ASP A 149 2.51 11.08 6.36
C ASP A 149 1.33 11.89 5.81
N LYS A 150 0.11 11.53 6.24
CA LYS A 150 -1.11 12.27 5.92
C LYS A 150 -1.33 12.48 4.41
N VAL A 151 -1.19 11.40 3.64
CA VAL A 151 -1.43 11.39 2.19
C VAL A 151 -2.77 10.72 1.87
N TRP A 152 -3.57 11.40 1.05
CA TRP A 152 -4.78 10.79 0.48
C TRP A 152 -4.57 10.50 -1.01
N VAL A 153 -4.68 9.26 -1.37
CA VAL A 153 -4.67 8.82 -2.77
C VAL A 153 -6.10 8.55 -3.20
N ALA A 154 -6.63 9.41 -4.06
CA ALA A 154 -7.97 9.27 -4.59
C ALA A 154 -8.08 8.08 -5.58
N ALA A 155 -9.28 7.80 -6.08
CA ALA A 155 -9.55 6.62 -6.88
C ALA A 155 -8.82 6.57 -8.23
N ASN A 156 -8.60 5.36 -8.74
CA ASN A 156 -8.06 5.09 -10.08
C ASN A 156 -6.64 5.64 -10.32
N CYS A 157 -5.83 5.76 -9.28
CA CYS A 157 -4.46 6.24 -9.41
C CYS A 157 -3.48 5.11 -9.70
N THR A 158 -2.37 5.44 -10.34
CA THR A 158 -1.24 4.54 -10.58
C THR A 158 0.04 5.15 -10.05
N LEU A 159 0.67 4.50 -9.07
CA LEU A 159 1.94 4.89 -8.47
C LEU A 159 2.99 3.86 -8.89
N LEU A 160 3.94 4.28 -9.72
CA LEU A 160 4.99 3.41 -10.25
C LEU A 160 6.30 3.60 -9.51
N LYS A 161 7.26 2.73 -9.79
CA LYS A 161 8.61 2.74 -9.24
C LYS A 161 9.22 4.14 -9.23
N GLY A 162 9.96 4.48 -8.17
CA GLY A 162 10.60 5.78 -7.98
C GLY A 162 9.67 6.91 -7.56
N THR A 163 8.39 6.62 -7.32
CA THR A 163 7.46 7.63 -6.80
C THR A 163 7.80 7.98 -5.36
N VAL A 164 7.97 9.27 -5.09
CA VAL A 164 8.07 9.83 -3.73
C VAL A 164 6.97 10.89 -3.58
N ILE A 165 6.11 10.74 -2.58
CA ILE A 165 5.05 11.67 -2.25
C ILE A 165 5.36 12.27 -0.87
N PRO A 166 5.53 13.59 -0.75
CA PRO A 166 5.73 14.27 0.53
C PRO A 166 4.50 14.22 1.43
N ASP A 167 4.68 14.66 2.67
CA ASP A 167 3.61 14.72 3.66
C ASP A 167 2.48 15.67 3.25
N ASN A 168 1.29 15.39 3.78
CA ASN A 168 0.10 16.22 3.65
C ASN A 168 -0.29 16.53 2.19
N CYS A 169 -0.20 15.52 1.32
CA CYS A 169 -0.56 15.63 -0.08
C CYS A 169 -1.87 14.90 -0.41
N VAL A 170 -2.55 15.38 -1.43
CA VAL A 170 -3.71 14.73 -2.04
C VAL A 170 -3.39 14.38 -3.47
N ILE A 171 -3.53 13.10 -3.82
CA ILE A 171 -3.38 12.65 -5.20
C ILE A 171 -4.77 12.62 -5.83
N ALA A 172 -4.96 13.47 -6.85
CA ALA A 172 -6.22 13.57 -7.57
C ALA A 172 -6.55 12.27 -8.32
N SER A 173 -7.82 11.95 -8.45
CA SER A 173 -8.27 10.75 -9.16
C SER A 173 -7.72 10.66 -10.59
N ASN A 174 -7.53 9.44 -11.09
CA ASN A 174 -7.01 9.15 -12.43
C ASN A 174 -5.62 9.71 -12.69
N SER A 175 -4.75 9.72 -11.67
CA SER A 175 -3.39 10.26 -11.80
C SER A 175 -2.34 9.16 -11.98
N LEU A 176 -1.31 9.44 -12.79
CA LEU A 176 -0.14 8.59 -13.00
C LEU A 176 1.10 9.24 -12.39
N LEU A 177 1.62 8.63 -11.32
CA LEU A 177 2.82 9.07 -10.62
C LEU A 177 3.99 8.11 -10.94
N ASN A 178 5.11 8.65 -11.41
CA ASN A 178 6.30 7.87 -11.79
C ASN A 178 7.61 8.62 -11.49
N ARG A 179 7.58 9.56 -10.54
CA ARG A 179 8.74 10.38 -10.15
C ARG A 179 8.61 10.87 -8.70
N SER A 180 9.66 11.50 -8.20
CA SER A 180 9.65 12.20 -6.92
C SER A 180 8.95 13.56 -7.02
N TYR A 181 8.11 13.86 -6.03
CA TYR A 181 7.52 15.17 -5.75
C TYR A 181 8.18 15.71 -4.48
N LEU A 182 8.50 16.99 -4.45
CA LEU A 182 9.36 17.53 -3.40
C LEU A 182 8.65 18.46 -2.42
N ILE A 183 7.45 18.92 -2.76
CA ILE A 183 6.75 19.95 -1.99
C ILE A 183 5.53 19.34 -1.29
N SER A 184 5.52 19.42 0.03
CA SER A 184 4.39 19.04 0.88
C SER A 184 3.19 19.98 0.69
N ASN A 185 2.04 19.59 1.24
CA ASN A 185 0.82 20.41 1.21
C ASN A 185 0.35 20.71 -0.22
N ARG A 186 0.33 19.70 -1.07
CA ARG A 186 -0.06 19.86 -2.50
C ARG A 186 -1.17 18.89 -2.90
N ILE A 187 -1.99 19.36 -3.85
CA ILE A 187 -2.71 18.46 -4.73
C ILE A 187 -1.78 18.13 -5.89
N ILE A 188 -1.60 16.83 -6.14
CA ILE A 188 -0.78 16.29 -7.22
C ILE A 188 -1.70 15.48 -8.13
N GLY A 189 -1.67 15.72 -9.45
CA GLY A 189 -2.60 15.05 -10.35
C GLY A 189 -2.27 15.14 -11.82
N GLY A 190 -2.94 14.32 -12.63
CA GLY A 190 -2.80 14.27 -14.08
C GLY A 190 -1.99 13.07 -14.60
N ILE A 191 -1.81 12.99 -15.94
CA ILE A 191 -1.11 11.91 -16.66
C ILE A 191 -0.12 12.54 -17.66
N PRO A 192 1.19 12.59 -17.35
CA PRO A 192 1.81 12.32 -16.05
C PRO A 192 1.44 13.36 -14.98
N ALA A 193 1.45 12.95 -13.72
CA ALA A 193 1.04 13.81 -12.61
C ALA A 193 2.03 14.97 -12.38
N ARG A 194 1.47 16.11 -11.95
CA ARG A 194 2.20 17.33 -11.60
C ARG A 194 1.61 17.92 -10.32
N GLU A 195 2.38 18.76 -9.66
CA GLU A 195 1.89 19.59 -8.56
C GLU A 195 0.90 20.63 -9.11
N LEU A 196 -0.31 20.67 -8.57
CA LEU A 196 -1.40 21.51 -9.08
C LEU A 196 -1.68 22.71 -8.17
N LYS A 197 -1.98 22.43 -6.90
CA LYS A 197 -2.46 23.46 -5.98
C LYS A 197 -1.94 23.22 -4.58
N GLU A 198 -1.67 24.29 -3.87
CA GLU A 198 -1.40 24.28 -2.42
C GLU A 198 -2.66 24.02 -1.61
N ILE A 199 -2.53 23.28 -0.52
CA ILE A 199 -3.61 22.98 0.43
C ILE A 199 -3.11 23.11 1.87
N GLY A 200 -4.00 23.48 2.79
CA GLY A 200 -3.72 23.45 4.22
C GLY A 200 -3.78 22.04 4.81
N GLY A 201 -4.45 21.12 4.14
CA GLY A 201 -4.61 19.73 4.57
C GLY A 201 -5.92 19.12 4.06
N TRP A 202 -6.15 17.88 4.49
CA TRP A 202 -7.38 17.14 4.21
C TRP A 202 -7.84 16.38 5.47
N ARG A 203 -9.08 16.00 5.51
CA ARG A 203 -9.66 15.14 6.56
C ARG A 203 -10.82 14.32 5.99
N LEU A 204 -11.10 13.20 6.62
CA LEU A 204 -12.36 12.48 6.44
C LEU A 204 -13.51 13.21 7.10
#